data_d0aed66702c58ac57ab3448ae4237660
#
_entry.id   d0aed66702c58ac57ab3448ae4237660
#
_cell.length_a   1.000
_cell.length_b   1.000
_cell.length_c   1.000
_cell.angle_alpha   90.00
_cell.angle_beta   90.00
_cell.angle_gamma   90.00
#
_symmetry.space_group_name_H-M   'P 1'
#
loop_
_entity.id
_entity.type
_entity.pdbx_description
1 polymer ?
#
loop_
_entity_poly.entity_id
_entity_poly.type
_entity_poly.pdbx_seq_one_letter_code
_entity_poly.pdbx_strand_id
1 'polypeptide(L)'
;MLKQGLYEQVVNTEIKDELRQLPEDSKHVEKIDTAESSSVLTQYLSEVVHKGLDRIAGDDISAQLNLVNKIVDLISQETAQDDLRDFTVDDEGEQLFALLSRDDPMMRIGRKKAKDLPRPETSIAQSSLFTGAVHEPQMFSELKKEIASADRIDMLVSFVKWSGLRSVSYTHLRAHE
;
A
#
# COMPACT_ATOMS: atom_id res chain seq x y z
N MET A 1 -5.80 11.58 -26.64
CA MET A 1 -6.98 12.47 -26.71
C MET A 1 -7.91 12.16 -25.55
N LEU A 2 -8.23 13.15 -24.73
CA LEU A 2 -9.12 13.01 -23.57
C LEU A 2 -10.53 12.64 -24.04
N LYS A 3 -11.13 11.67 -23.35
CA LYS A 3 -12.52 11.27 -23.60
C LYS A 3 -13.46 12.16 -22.79
N GLN A 4 -14.71 12.27 -23.22
CA GLN A 4 -15.71 12.94 -22.42
C GLN A 4 -15.96 12.19 -21.10
N GLY A 5 -15.97 12.90 -19.94
CA GLY A 5 -16.18 12.30 -18.65
C GLY A 5 -15.80 13.24 -17.49
N LEU A 6 -15.92 12.72 -16.27
CA LEU A 6 -15.42 13.38 -15.07
C LEU A 6 -13.97 12.95 -14.82
N TYR A 7 -13.17 13.91 -14.42
CA TYR A 7 -11.73 13.71 -14.15
C TYR A 7 -11.37 14.28 -12.78
N GLU A 8 -10.46 13.60 -12.12
CA GLU A 8 -9.79 14.06 -10.90
C GLU A 8 -8.30 13.80 -11.09
N GLN A 9 -7.66 14.61 -11.93
CA GLN A 9 -6.27 14.40 -12.35
C GLN A 9 -5.49 15.71 -12.31
N VAL A 10 -4.24 15.63 -11.88
CA VAL A 10 -3.30 16.75 -12.00
C VAL A 10 -3.05 17.05 -13.48
N VAL A 11 -3.24 18.30 -13.87
CA VAL A 11 -2.97 18.76 -15.23
C VAL A 11 -1.46 18.82 -15.48
N ASN A 12 -0.93 17.79 -16.09
CA ASN A 12 0.45 17.73 -16.55
C ASN A 12 0.59 18.38 -17.96
N THR A 13 1.80 18.35 -18.52
CA THR A 13 2.09 18.96 -19.83
C THR A 13 1.24 18.35 -20.95
N GLU A 14 1.11 17.01 -20.96
CA GLU A 14 0.33 16.29 -21.98
C GLU A 14 -1.15 16.68 -21.93
N ILE A 15 -1.75 16.61 -20.74
CA ILE A 15 -3.16 17.01 -20.53
C ILE A 15 -3.35 18.49 -20.89
N LYS A 16 -2.42 19.36 -20.52
CA LYS A 16 -2.48 20.79 -20.83
C LYS A 16 -2.52 21.06 -22.33
N ASP A 17 -1.74 20.35 -23.10
CA ASP A 17 -1.69 20.50 -24.56
C ASP A 17 -2.97 20.00 -25.24
N GLU A 18 -3.56 18.92 -24.73
CA GLU A 18 -4.89 18.46 -25.19
C GLU A 18 -6.01 19.45 -24.82
N LEU A 19 -6.01 19.96 -23.58
CA LEU A 19 -6.99 20.94 -23.11
C LEU A 19 -6.98 22.25 -23.91
N ARG A 20 -5.83 22.67 -24.46
CA ARG A 20 -5.72 23.87 -25.31
C ARG A 20 -6.50 23.76 -26.61
N GLN A 21 -6.78 22.54 -27.06
CA GLN A 21 -7.52 22.29 -28.29
C GLN A 21 -9.03 22.26 -28.07
N LEU A 22 -9.48 22.26 -26.82
CA LEU A 22 -10.89 22.21 -26.46
C LEU A 22 -11.46 23.60 -26.20
N PRO A 23 -12.76 23.85 -26.56
CA PRO A 23 -13.47 25.07 -26.21
C PRO A 23 -13.47 25.32 -24.67
N GLU A 24 -13.45 26.59 -24.26
CA GLU A 24 -13.41 26.95 -22.84
C GLU A 24 -14.64 26.47 -22.07
N ASP A 25 -15.80 26.46 -22.67
CA ASP A 25 -17.08 26.03 -22.10
C ASP A 25 -17.21 24.50 -21.96
N SER A 26 -16.32 23.74 -22.59
CA SER A 26 -16.31 22.28 -22.55
C SER A 26 -15.34 21.68 -21.52
N LYS A 27 -14.58 22.51 -20.79
CA LYS A 27 -13.60 22.07 -19.80
C LYS A 27 -13.78 22.83 -18.49
N HIS A 28 -13.54 22.13 -17.40
CA HIS A 28 -13.49 22.72 -16.07
C HIS A 28 -12.16 22.38 -15.43
N VAL A 29 -11.36 23.39 -15.13
CA VAL A 29 -10.02 23.25 -14.52
C VAL A 29 -9.87 24.26 -13.41
N GLU A 30 -9.51 23.79 -12.24
CA GLU A 30 -9.25 24.62 -11.07
C GLU A 30 -7.79 24.48 -10.60
N LYS A 31 -7.36 25.41 -9.78
CA LYS A 31 -6.07 25.29 -9.11
C LYS A 31 -6.19 24.27 -7.99
N ILE A 32 -5.13 23.49 -7.76
CA ILE A 32 -5.03 22.59 -6.61
C ILE A 32 -5.17 23.43 -5.33
N ASP A 33 -6.09 23.02 -4.45
CA ASP A 33 -6.23 23.65 -3.12
C ASP A 33 -4.95 23.44 -2.32
N THR A 34 -4.49 24.52 -1.69
CA THR A 34 -3.27 24.50 -0.89
C THR A 34 -3.38 23.52 0.29
N ALA A 35 -4.58 23.36 0.87
CA ALA A 35 -4.81 22.42 1.98
C ALA A 35 -4.68 20.94 1.53
N GLU A 36 -5.00 20.64 0.28
CA GLU A 36 -4.97 19.27 -0.29
C GLU A 36 -3.73 19.01 -1.16
N SER A 37 -2.94 20.06 -1.43
CA SER A 37 -1.84 20.00 -2.40
C SER A 37 -0.84 18.87 -2.14
N SER A 38 -0.48 18.65 -0.88
CA SER A 38 0.45 17.58 -0.50
C SER A 38 -0.10 16.20 -0.86
N SER A 39 -1.38 15.93 -0.57
CA SER A 39 -2.03 14.64 -0.86
C SER A 39 -2.15 14.41 -2.37
N VAL A 40 -2.68 15.40 -3.09
CA VAL A 40 -2.89 15.33 -4.55
C VAL A 40 -1.57 15.14 -5.29
N LEU A 41 -0.53 15.90 -4.92
CA LEU A 41 0.78 15.80 -5.56
C LEU A 41 1.51 14.52 -5.19
N THR A 42 1.33 14.00 -3.97
CA THR A 42 1.90 12.69 -3.58
C THR A 42 1.28 11.56 -4.40
N GLN A 43 -0.03 11.55 -4.57
CA GLN A 43 -0.70 10.54 -5.39
C GLN A 43 -0.23 10.60 -6.83
N TYR A 44 -0.16 11.79 -7.42
CA TYR A 44 0.36 11.99 -8.77
C TYR A 44 1.82 11.50 -8.91
N LEU A 45 2.68 11.88 -7.97
CA LEU A 45 4.08 11.46 -7.97
C LEU A 45 4.23 9.95 -7.83
N SER A 46 3.41 9.31 -6.99
CA SER A 46 3.39 7.85 -6.83
C SER A 46 3.12 7.14 -8.16
N GLU A 47 2.17 7.63 -8.96
CA GLU A 47 1.91 7.08 -10.30
C GLU A 47 3.09 7.28 -11.26
N VAL A 48 3.75 8.44 -11.21
CA VAL A 48 4.93 8.72 -12.05
C VAL A 48 6.09 7.81 -11.68
N VAL A 49 6.34 7.64 -10.38
CA VAL A 49 7.40 6.74 -9.86
C VAL A 49 7.11 5.30 -10.27
N HIS A 50 5.86 4.83 -10.09
CA HIS A 50 5.46 3.49 -10.50
C HIS A 50 5.72 3.24 -11.99
N LYS A 51 5.25 4.15 -12.85
CA LYS A 51 5.53 4.08 -14.30
C LYS A 51 7.02 4.13 -14.63
N GLY A 52 7.81 4.84 -13.84
CA GLY A 52 9.26 4.90 -13.99
C GLY A 52 9.93 3.57 -13.65
N LEU A 53 9.56 2.98 -12.52
CA LEU A 53 10.08 1.68 -12.07
C LEU A 53 9.70 0.55 -13.02
N ASP A 54 8.46 0.53 -13.54
CA ASP A 54 7.99 -0.46 -14.51
C ASP A 54 8.78 -0.42 -15.85
N ARG A 55 9.33 0.74 -16.19
CA ARG A 55 10.12 0.91 -17.43
C ARG A 55 11.59 0.51 -17.27
N ILE A 56 12.06 0.31 -16.05
CA ILE A 56 13.40 -0.25 -15.82
C ILE A 56 13.33 -1.71 -16.22
N ALA A 57 13.99 -2.03 -17.34
CA ALA A 57 13.89 -3.35 -17.97
C ALA A 57 14.55 -4.45 -17.14
N GLY A 58 13.89 -5.63 -17.10
CA GLY A 58 14.42 -6.85 -16.54
C GLY A 58 14.25 -6.98 -15.02
N ASP A 59 14.82 -8.04 -14.47
CA ASP A 59 14.81 -8.37 -13.05
C ASP A 59 15.89 -7.60 -12.26
N ASP A 60 16.28 -6.42 -12.75
CA ASP A 60 17.35 -5.61 -12.15
C ASP A 60 16.79 -4.72 -11.02
N ILE A 61 16.63 -5.32 -9.86
CA ILE A 61 16.23 -4.60 -8.65
C ILE A 61 17.21 -3.47 -8.29
N SER A 62 18.51 -3.63 -8.60
CA SER A 62 19.55 -2.63 -8.27
C SER A 62 19.32 -1.31 -8.98
N ALA A 63 18.89 -1.34 -10.24
CA ALA A 63 18.56 -0.14 -11.00
C ALA A 63 17.31 0.55 -10.45
N GLN A 64 16.31 -0.23 -10.01
CA GLN A 64 15.11 0.30 -9.35
C GLN A 64 15.45 0.92 -7.99
N LEU A 65 16.26 0.25 -7.16
CA LEU A 65 16.74 0.77 -5.86
C LEU A 65 17.53 2.07 -6.04
N ASN A 66 18.41 2.12 -7.03
CA ASN A 66 19.16 3.34 -7.35
C ASN A 66 18.25 4.52 -7.71
N LEU A 67 17.18 4.27 -8.48
CA LEU A 67 16.19 5.32 -8.78
C LEU A 67 15.46 5.77 -7.52
N VAL A 68 14.99 4.83 -6.68
CA VAL A 68 14.32 5.14 -5.43
C VAL A 68 15.22 5.96 -4.51
N ASN A 69 16.46 5.53 -4.30
CA ASN A 69 17.41 6.21 -3.43
C ASN A 69 17.76 7.62 -3.91
N LYS A 70 17.86 7.82 -5.22
CA LYS A 70 18.02 9.18 -5.79
C LYS A 70 16.84 10.09 -5.52
N ILE A 71 15.61 9.54 -5.53
CA ILE A 71 14.40 10.30 -5.19
C ILE A 71 14.43 10.69 -3.71
N VAL A 72 14.80 9.75 -2.82
CA VAL A 72 14.95 10.02 -1.37
C VAL A 72 15.99 11.11 -1.14
N ASP A 73 17.16 11.02 -1.77
CA ASP A 73 18.22 12.03 -1.68
C ASP A 73 17.76 13.40 -2.17
N LEU A 74 17.05 13.44 -3.30
CA LEU A 74 16.52 14.69 -3.85
C LEU A 74 15.54 15.35 -2.87
N ILE A 75 14.61 14.57 -2.32
CA ILE A 75 13.63 15.09 -1.34
C ILE A 75 14.35 15.62 -0.11
N SER A 76 15.32 14.88 0.44
CA SER A 76 16.10 15.32 1.60
C SER A 76 16.82 16.63 1.33
N GLN A 77 17.44 16.79 0.16
CA GLN A 77 18.16 17.99 -0.23
C GLN A 77 17.22 19.19 -0.40
N GLU A 78 16.11 19.04 -1.10
CA GLU A 78 15.17 20.11 -1.41
C GLU A 78 14.39 20.58 -0.16
N THR A 79 14.17 19.68 0.80
CA THR A 79 13.48 20.01 2.06
C THR A 79 14.42 20.40 3.19
N ALA A 80 15.74 20.25 2.99
CA ALA A 80 16.76 20.43 4.02
C ALA A 80 16.51 19.61 5.29
N GLN A 81 15.99 18.38 5.12
CA GLN A 81 15.68 17.44 6.21
C GLN A 81 16.58 16.20 6.08
N ASP A 82 17.65 16.16 6.87
CA ASP A 82 18.63 15.07 6.82
C ASP A 82 18.08 13.74 7.34
N ASP A 83 17.07 13.75 8.20
CA ASP A 83 16.38 12.55 8.70
C ASP A 83 15.67 11.75 7.60
N LEU A 84 15.33 12.39 6.48
CA LEU A 84 14.76 11.68 5.33
C LEU A 84 15.75 10.74 4.64
N ARG A 85 17.06 10.91 4.86
CA ARG A 85 18.08 9.98 4.37
C ARG A 85 18.02 8.60 5.03
N ASP A 86 17.46 8.52 6.22
CA ASP A 86 17.26 7.25 6.92
C ASP A 86 16.25 6.33 6.19
N PHE A 87 15.49 6.87 5.23
CA PHE A 87 14.60 6.11 4.35
C PHE A 87 15.29 5.54 3.11
N THR A 88 16.60 5.71 2.98
CA THR A 88 17.38 5.06 1.91
C THR A 88 17.27 3.54 2.04
N VAL A 89 16.91 2.88 0.94
CA VAL A 89 16.79 1.42 0.90
C VAL A 89 18.17 0.81 0.72
N ASP A 90 18.47 -0.23 1.49
CA ASP A 90 19.70 -0.99 1.37
C ASP A 90 19.86 -1.67 0.02
N ASP A 91 21.10 -1.87 -0.41
CA ASP A 91 21.44 -2.46 -1.73
C ASP A 91 20.93 -3.90 -1.88
N GLU A 92 20.70 -4.61 -0.79
CA GLU A 92 20.10 -5.96 -0.80
C GLU A 92 18.61 -5.94 -1.13
N GLY A 93 17.92 -4.79 -0.96
CA GLY A 93 16.52 -4.62 -1.32
C GLY A 93 15.58 -5.51 -0.53
N GLU A 94 15.81 -5.64 0.78
CA GLU A 94 15.03 -6.51 1.64
C GLU A 94 13.70 -5.88 2.06
N GLN A 95 12.72 -6.72 2.33
CA GLN A 95 11.43 -6.34 2.87
C GLN A 95 11.16 -7.04 4.19
N LEU A 96 10.86 -6.29 5.25
CA LEU A 96 10.46 -6.84 6.54
C LEU A 96 9.03 -7.36 6.49
N PHE A 97 8.86 -8.63 6.75
CA PHE A 97 7.54 -9.27 6.70
C PHE A 97 6.95 -9.61 8.07
N ALA A 98 7.77 -9.93 9.05
CA ALA A 98 7.29 -10.28 10.38
C ALA A 98 8.37 -10.05 11.44
N LEU A 99 7.94 -9.61 12.61
CA LEU A 99 8.76 -9.50 13.80
C LEU A 99 8.03 -10.16 14.97
N LEU A 100 8.71 -11.04 15.69
CA LEU A 100 8.18 -11.63 16.91
C LEU A 100 8.89 -11.04 18.13
N SER A 101 8.15 -10.78 19.21
CA SER A 101 8.73 -10.38 20.48
C SER A 101 9.61 -11.50 21.03
N ARG A 102 10.76 -11.14 21.62
CA ARG A 102 11.62 -12.09 22.34
C ARG A 102 10.94 -12.69 23.57
N ASP A 103 9.92 -12.01 24.09
CA ASP A 103 9.17 -12.43 25.26
C ASP A 103 7.98 -13.33 24.93
N ASP A 104 7.70 -13.57 23.64
CA ASP A 104 6.68 -14.53 23.22
C ASP A 104 7.06 -15.94 23.75
N PRO A 105 6.22 -16.56 24.60
CA PRO A 105 6.50 -17.88 25.15
C PRO A 105 6.73 -18.96 24.09
N MET A 106 6.08 -18.83 22.94
CA MET A 106 6.21 -19.77 21.81
C MET A 106 7.57 -19.64 21.11
N MET A 107 8.15 -18.42 21.10
CA MET A 107 9.52 -18.19 20.64
C MET A 107 10.54 -18.85 21.58
N ARG A 108 10.36 -18.68 22.91
CA ARG A 108 11.26 -19.26 23.92
C ARG A 108 11.32 -20.78 23.84
N ILE A 109 10.23 -21.44 23.47
CA ILE A 109 10.17 -22.91 23.34
C ILE A 109 10.67 -23.35 21.95
N GLY A 110 11.07 -22.44 21.07
CA GLY A 110 11.52 -22.75 19.71
C GLY A 110 10.43 -23.30 18.79
N ARG A 111 9.15 -23.14 19.15
CA ARG A 111 8.00 -23.69 18.41
C ARG A 111 7.44 -22.75 17.35
N LYS A 112 7.80 -21.45 17.39
CA LYS A 112 7.30 -20.43 16.46
C LYS A 112 8.46 -19.61 15.92
N LYS A 113 8.54 -19.49 14.62
CA LYS A 113 9.50 -18.61 13.93
C LYS A 113 8.73 -17.55 13.16
N ALA A 114 9.30 -16.36 13.03
CA ALA A 114 8.64 -15.27 12.32
C ALA A 114 8.25 -15.65 10.88
N LYS A 115 9.07 -16.44 10.19
CA LYS A 115 8.78 -16.92 8.83
C LYS A 115 7.60 -17.91 8.74
N ASP A 116 7.22 -18.54 9.85
CA ASP A 116 6.16 -19.56 9.89
C ASP A 116 4.80 -18.94 10.30
N LEU A 117 4.74 -17.61 10.47
CA LEU A 117 3.49 -16.92 10.74
C LEU A 117 2.56 -17.00 9.52
N PRO A 118 1.29 -17.35 9.72
CA PRO A 118 0.32 -17.28 8.64
C PRO A 118 0.17 -15.83 8.20
N ARG A 119 0.34 -15.60 6.91
CA ARG A 119 0.18 -14.28 6.30
C ARG A 119 -0.89 -14.32 5.22
N PRO A 120 -1.68 -13.23 5.08
CA PRO A 120 -2.52 -13.05 3.91
C PRO A 120 -1.68 -13.07 2.62
N GLU A 121 -2.26 -13.49 1.53
CA GLU A 121 -1.66 -13.36 0.19
C GLU A 121 -1.80 -11.93 -0.33
N THR A 122 -2.86 -11.25 0.12
CA THR A 122 -3.06 -9.81 -0.14
C THR A 122 -2.14 -8.97 0.73
N SER A 123 -1.71 -7.83 0.21
CA SER A 123 -0.88 -6.88 0.96
C SER A 123 -1.63 -6.33 2.16
N ILE A 124 -1.04 -6.38 3.34
CA ILE A 124 -1.57 -5.72 4.56
C ILE A 124 -1.37 -4.21 4.56
N ALA A 125 -0.51 -3.70 3.67
CA ALA A 125 -0.22 -2.27 3.54
C ALA A 125 -1.12 -1.55 2.51
N GLN A 126 -1.94 -2.28 1.76
CA GLN A 126 -2.78 -1.74 0.71
C GLN A 126 -4.21 -2.27 0.83
N SER A 127 -5.17 -1.46 0.39
CA SER A 127 -6.56 -1.90 0.29
C SER A 127 -6.70 -2.98 -0.79
N SER A 128 -7.48 -4.01 -0.49
CA SER A 128 -7.76 -5.11 -1.41
C SER A 128 -9.25 -5.24 -1.65
N LEU A 129 -9.63 -5.51 -2.90
CA LEU A 129 -11.01 -5.80 -3.29
C LEU A 129 -11.17 -7.30 -3.54
N PHE A 130 -12.11 -7.93 -2.83
CA PHE A 130 -12.43 -9.34 -3.01
C PHE A 130 -13.68 -9.47 -3.87
N THR A 131 -13.54 -9.90 -5.11
CA THR A 131 -14.66 -10.07 -6.05
C THR A 131 -15.31 -11.45 -5.95
N GLY A 132 -14.64 -12.39 -5.28
CA GLY A 132 -15.07 -13.80 -5.21
C GLY A 132 -14.76 -14.60 -6.46
N ALA A 133 -13.91 -14.09 -7.34
CA ALA A 133 -13.47 -14.83 -8.53
C ALA A 133 -12.63 -16.08 -8.15
N VAL A 134 -12.73 -17.12 -8.97
CA VAL A 134 -12.12 -18.44 -8.68
C VAL A 134 -10.59 -18.39 -8.54
N HIS A 135 -9.96 -17.43 -9.21
CA HIS A 135 -8.50 -17.28 -9.24
C HIS A 135 -7.98 -16.22 -8.26
N GLU A 136 -8.87 -15.62 -7.46
CA GLU A 136 -8.51 -14.61 -6.47
C GLU A 136 -8.51 -15.19 -5.05
N PRO A 137 -7.72 -14.63 -4.14
CA PRO A 137 -7.77 -14.99 -2.74
C PRO A 137 -9.20 -14.82 -2.19
N GLN A 138 -9.69 -15.82 -1.46
CA GLN A 138 -11.02 -15.75 -0.87
C GLN A 138 -10.99 -14.91 0.40
N MET A 139 -11.86 -13.91 0.51
CA MET A 139 -11.95 -13.00 1.66
C MET A 139 -11.92 -13.75 3.01
N PHE A 140 -12.65 -14.87 3.11
CA PHE A 140 -12.67 -15.67 4.33
C PHE A 140 -11.30 -16.26 4.68
N SER A 141 -10.56 -16.77 3.69
CA SER A 141 -9.22 -17.32 3.86
C SER A 141 -8.24 -16.25 4.32
N GLU A 142 -8.27 -15.08 3.67
CA GLU A 142 -7.40 -13.96 4.00
C GLU A 142 -7.69 -13.41 5.39
N LEU A 143 -8.95 -13.15 5.70
CA LEU A 143 -9.38 -12.70 7.03
C LEU A 143 -8.96 -13.70 8.14
N LYS A 144 -9.03 -15.00 7.88
CA LYS A 144 -8.56 -16.01 8.84
C LYS A 144 -7.06 -15.94 9.09
N LYS A 145 -6.27 -15.65 8.07
CA LYS A 145 -4.81 -15.48 8.19
C LYS A 145 -4.47 -14.20 8.97
N GLU A 146 -5.17 -13.10 8.67
CA GLU A 146 -5.01 -11.81 9.40
C GLU A 146 -5.38 -11.96 10.88
N ILE A 147 -6.52 -12.56 11.19
CA ILE A 147 -6.96 -12.81 12.57
C ILE A 147 -5.94 -13.65 13.33
N ALA A 148 -5.35 -14.67 12.69
CA ALA A 148 -4.37 -15.54 13.34
C ALA A 148 -3.05 -14.85 13.68
N SER A 149 -2.72 -13.73 13.05
CA SER A 149 -1.50 -12.94 13.25
C SER A 149 -1.72 -11.60 13.97
N ALA A 150 -2.98 -11.22 14.24
CA ALA A 150 -3.32 -9.94 14.85
C ALA A 150 -3.20 -9.99 16.39
N ASP A 151 -2.66 -8.92 16.97
CA ASP A 151 -2.65 -8.69 18.41
C ASP A 151 -3.99 -8.17 18.93
N ARG A 152 -4.71 -7.43 18.09
CA ARG A 152 -6.01 -6.84 18.38
C ARG A 152 -6.87 -6.80 17.12
N ILE A 153 -8.17 -7.08 17.30
CA ILE A 153 -9.13 -7.07 16.21
C ILE A 153 -10.31 -6.20 16.62
N ASP A 154 -10.57 -5.14 15.87
CA ASP A 154 -11.74 -4.30 16.02
C ASP A 154 -12.60 -4.46 14.74
N MET A 155 -13.86 -4.88 14.92
CA MET A 155 -14.78 -5.11 13.79
C MET A 155 -16.01 -4.21 13.91
N LEU A 156 -16.25 -3.41 12.87
CA LEU A 156 -17.50 -2.68 12.69
C LEU A 156 -18.33 -3.38 11.61
N VAL A 157 -19.48 -3.93 11.99
CA VAL A 157 -20.35 -4.69 11.08
C VAL A 157 -21.78 -4.21 11.17
N SER A 158 -22.47 -4.06 10.04
CA SER A 158 -23.88 -3.67 9.98
C SER A 158 -24.81 -4.84 10.32
N PHE A 159 -24.44 -6.06 9.94
CA PHE A 159 -25.19 -7.27 10.20
C PHE A 159 -24.27 -8.40 10.62
N VAL A 160 -24.66 -9.13 11.67
CA VAL A 160 -23.93 -10.30 12.15
C VAL A 160 -24.79 -11.54 11.96
N LYS A 161 -24.35 -12.47 11.14
CA LYS A 161 -24.91 -13.82 11.11
C LYS A 161 -24.14 -14.72 12.08
N TRP A 162 -24.83 -15.61 12.77
CA TRP A 162 -24.21 -16.55 13.71
C TRP A 162 -23.06 -17.37 13.08
N SER A 163 -23.18 -17.71 11.80
CA SER A 163 -22.11 -18.37 11.04
C SER A 163 -20.82 -17.54 10.92
N GLY A 164 -20.93 -16.22 10.91
CA GLY A 164 -19.77 -15.32 10.89
C GLY A 164 -19.06 -15.23 12.24
N LEU A 165 -19.80 -15.27 13.34
CA LEU A 165 -19.23 -15.26 14.70
C LEU A 165 -18.40 -16.51 15.01
N ARG A 166 -18.72 -17.66 14.41
CA ARG A 166 -17.97 -18.91 14.60
C ARG A 166 -16.53 -18.80 14.13
N SER A 167 -16.24 -17.94 13.17
CA SER A 167 -14.86 -17.71 12.65
C SER A 167 -14.01 -16.92 13.63
N VAL A 168 -14.62 -16.07 14.46
CA VAL A 168 -13.97 -15.18 15.42
C VAL A 168 -13.86 -15.84 16.81
N SER A 169 -14.84 -16.66 17.20
CA SER A 169 -14.88 -17.28 18.51
C SER A 169 -13.73 -18.26 18.80
N TYR A 170 -13.15 -18.87 17.76
CA TYR A 170 -11.98 -19.74 17.90
C TYR A 170 -10.69 -18.99 18.23
N THR A 171 -10.60 -17.71 17.95
CA THR A 171 -9.42 -16.91 18.24
C THR A 171 -9.46 -16.26 19.61
N HIS A 172 -10.64 -15.91 20.12
CA HIS A 172 -10.80 -15.31 21.45
C HIS A 172 -10.54 -16.29 22.60
N LEU A 173 -10.78 -17.57 22.40
CA LEU A 173 -10.54 -18.62 23.43
C LEU A 173 -9.07 -18.99 23.60
N ARG A 174 -8.20 -18.58 22.67
CA ARG A 174 -6.74 -18.81 22.78
C ARG A 174 -5.95 -17.66 23.39
N ALA A 175 -6.55 -16.50 23.57
CA ALA A 175 -5.89 -15.33 24.13
C ALA A 175 -5.97 -15.24 25.67
N HIS A 176 -6.68 -16.17 26.32
CA HIS A 176 -6.89 -16.18 27.77
C HIS A 176 -6.45 -17.49 28.47
N GLU A 177 -5.74 -18.37 27.81
CA GLU A 177 -4.99 -19.47 28.43
C GLU A 177 -3.50 -19.22 28.18
#